data_9b0e29da0070bcf6d57b8d6383eec256
#
_entry.id   9b0e29da0070bcf6d57b8d6383eec256
#
_cell.length_a   1.000
_cell.length_b   1.000
_cell.length_c   1.000
_cell.angle_alpha   90.00
_cell.angle_beta   90.00
_cell.angle_gamma   90.00
#
_symmetry.space_group_name_H-M   'P 1'
#
loop_
_entity.id
_entity.type
_entity.pdbx_description
1 polymer ?
#
loop_
_entity_poly.entity_id
_entity_poly.type
_entity_poly.pdbx_seq_one_letter_code
_entity_poly.pdbx_strand_id
1 'polypeptide(L)'
;MTATIQKEITLSHENLESILLTADSYYWCSDLRFQINQELPVEKTLISVEECNEDQDDPEETHNITGLDIEKAVATLFTYPVETNAALMVKDFINNKYDACHLDAEACDVILQIATFKEVVYG
;
A
#
# COMPACT_ATOMS: atom_id res chain seq x y z
N MET A 1 6.49 22.49 21.71
CA MET A 1 6.85 21.35 20.85
C MET A 1 5.60 20.55 20.52
N THR A 2 5.18 20.62 19.30
CA THR A 2 4.05 19.84 18.87
C THR A 2 4.52 18.43 18.54
N ALA A 3 4.19 17.49 19.41
CA ALA A 3 4.37 16.09 19.09
C ALA A 3 3.42 15.77 17.95
N THR A 4 3.96 15.42 16.81
CA THR A 4 3.15 14.89 15.73
C THR A 4 2.73 13.49 16.15
N ILE A 5 1.50 13.37 16.64
CA ILE A 5 0.96 12.05 16.95
C ILE A 5 0.60 11.42 15.60
N GLN A 6 1.49 10.56 15.12
CA GLN A 6 1.11 9.70 14.02
C GLN A 6 0.19 8.63 14.57
N LYS A 7 -1.01 8.58 14.02
CA LYS A 7 -1.93 7.50 14.34
C LYS A 7 -1.30 6.19 13.86
N GLU A 8 -1.11 5.25 14.77
CA GLU A 8 -0.67 3.91 14.40
C GLU A 8 -1.79 3.22 13.65
N ILE A 9 -1.49 2.85 12.41
CA ILE A 9 -2.40 2.07 11.58
C ILE A 9 -1.98 0.62 11.67
N THR A 10 -2.88 -0.21 12.18
CA THR A 10 -2.67 -1.66 12.24
C THR A 10 -3.67 -2.33 11.32
N LEU A 11 -3.17 -3.01 10.29
CA LEU A 11 -4.00 -3.75 9.36
C LEU A 11 -4.19 -5.18 9.82
N SER A 12 -5.34 -5.77 9.50
CA SER A 12 -5.54 -7.20 9.63
C SER A 12 -4.86 -7.92 8.46
N HIS A 13 -4.64 -9.22 8.60
CA HIS A 13 -4.13 -10.04 7.49
C HIS A 13 -5.07 -9.98 6.29
N GLU A 14 -6.37 -10.01 6.53
CA GLU A 14 -7.38 -9.92 5.49
C GLU A 14 -7.32 -8.58 4.74
N ASN A 15 -7.14 -7.47 5.48
CA ASN A 15 -7.02 -6.15 4.86
C ASN A 15 -5.73 -6.03 4.04
N LEU A 16 -4.62 -6.54 4.54
CA LEU A 16 -3.37 -6.56 3.79
C LEU A 16 -3.52 -7.33 2.48
N GLU A 17 -4.09 -8.53 2.54
CA GLU A 17 -4.32 -9.36 1.36
C GLU A 17 -5.21 -8.62 0.35
N SER A 18 -6.31 -8.03 0.81
CA SER A 18 -7.25 -7.30 -0.05
C SER A 18 -6.57 -6.14 -0.78
N ILE A 19 -5.76 -5.36 -0.07
CA ILE A 19 -5.03 -4.24 -0.66
C ILE A 19 -4.06 -4.74 -1.74
N LEU A 20 -3.28 -5.78 -1.43
CA LEU A 20 -2.28 -6.30 -2.36
C LEU A 20 -2.92 -6.93 -3.60
N LEU A 21 -3.98 -7.71 -3.44
CA LEU A 21 -4.67 -8.33 -4.58
C LEU A 21 -5.30 -7.28 -5.49
N THR A 22 -5.83 -6.21 -4.92
CA THR A 22 -6.44 -5.13 -5.68
C THR A 22 -5.37 -4.31 -6.41
N ALA A 23 -4.23 -4.06 -5.77
CA ALA A 23 -3.13 -3.28 -6.36
C ALA A 23 -2.42 -4.03 -7.49
N ASP A 24 -2.45 -5.35 -7.51
CA ASP A 24 -1.76 -6.19 -8.49
C ASP A 24 -2.28 -6.00 -9.93
N SER A 25 -3.35 -5.25 -10.12
CA SER A 25 -3.93 -5.04 -11.45
C SER A 25 -3.30 -3.91 -12.25
N TYR A 26 -2.33 -3.18 -11.70
CA TYR A 26 -1.76 -2.01 -12.37
C TYR A 26 -0.52 -2.35 -13.22
N TYR A 27 -0.37 -1.60 -14.31
CA TYR A 27 0.59 -1.88 -15.37
C TYR A 27 2.07 -1.79 -14.98
N TRP A 28 2.40 -0.97 -13.98
CA TRP A 28 3.79 -0.78 -13.56
C TRP A 28 4.31 -1.96 -12.72
N CYS A 29 3.41 -2.76 -12.17
CA CYS A 29 3.74 -3.91 -11.35
C CYS A 29 3.53 -5.18 -12.18
N SER A 30 4.63 -5.77 -12.66
CA SER A 30 4.56 -6.96 -13.51
C SER A 30 4.27 -8.23 -12.71
N ASP A 31 4.68 -8.25 -11.44
CA ASP A 31 4.43 -9.39 -10.56
C ASP A 31 4.45 -8.93 -9.11
N LEU A 32 3.52 -9.40 -8.33
CA LEU A 32 3.41 -9.12 -6.91
C LEU A 32 3.29 -10.45 -6.17
N ARG A 33 4.27 -10.75 -5.33
CA ARG A 33 4.32 -12.01 -4.59
C ARG A 33 4.31 -11.77 -3.10
N PHE A 34 3.42 -12.47 -2.42
CA PHE A 34 3.32 -12.44 -0.97
C PHE A 34 2.63 -13.71 -0.50
N GLN A 35 2.84 -14.04 0.76
CA GLN A 35 2.13 -15.14 1.39
C GLN A 35 1.64 -14.69 2.76
N ILE A 36 0.34 -14.74 2.97
CA ILE A 36 -0.25 -14.39 4.25
C ILE A 36 -0.05 -15.56 5.21
N ASN A 37 0.59 -15.27 6.34
CA ASN A 37 0.79 -16.23 7.41
C ASN A 37 0.13 -15.69 8.68
N GLN A 38 -0.95 -16.33 9.10
CA GLN A 38 -1.73 -15.89 10.26
C GLN A 38 -0.95 -15.99 11.58
N GLU A 39 0.13 -16.75 11.60
CA GLU A 39 0.98 -16.91 12.78
C GLU A 39 2.01 -15.78 12.94
N LEU A 40 2.22 -14.97 11.90
CA LEU A 40 3.12 -13.82 11.93
C LEU A 40 2.34 -12.52 12.01
N PRO A 41 2.87 -11.49 12.69
CA PRO A 41 2.27 -10.16 12.61
C PRO A 41 2.26 -9.65 11.17
N VAL A 42 1.23 -8.88 10.82
CA VAL A 42 1.10 -8.28 9.48
C VAL A 42 2.37 -7.54 9.08
N GLU A 43 2.97 -6.79 10.02
CA GLU A 43 4.17 -5.99 9.78
C GLU A 43 5.38 -6.82 9.31
N LYS A 44 5.38 -8.13 9.54
CA LYS A 44 6.47 -9.03 9.14
C LYS A 44 6.19 -9.79 7.86
N THR A 45 5.05 -9.57 7.23
CA THR A 45 4.74 -10.19 5.95
C THR A 45 5.72 -9.71 4.89
N LEU A 46 6.38 -10.64 4.21
CA LEU A 46 7.33 -10.31 3.15
C LEU A 46 6.59 -10.18 1.81
N ILE A 47 6.87 -9.10 1.10
CA ILE A 47 6.21 -8.77 -0.17
C ILE A 47 7.28 -8.46 -1.20
N SER A 48 7.21 -9.12 -2.35
CA SER A 48 8.10 -8.89 -3.49
C SER A 48 7.32 -8.19 -4.59
N VAL A 49 7.78 -7.01 -4.99
CA VAL A 49 7.15 -6.19 -6.03
C VAL A 49 8.10 -6.09 -7.22
N GLU A 50 7.70 -6.62 -8.37
CA GLU A 50 8.49 -6.47 -9.59
C GLU A 50 7.98 -5.28 -10.38
N GLU A 51 8.84 -4.27 -10.53
CA GLU A 51 8.55 -3.08 -11.31
C GLU A 51 8.87 -3.34 -12.78
N CYS A 52 7.91 -3.04 -13.66
CA CYS A 52 8.08 -3.14 -15.10
C CYS A 52 7.84 -1.75 -15.71
N ASN A 53 8.79 -1.28 -16.50
CA ASN A 53 8.62 -0.06 -17.27
C ASN A 53 8.52 -0.44 -18.75
N GLU A 54 7.29 -0.34 -19.30
CA GLU A 54 7.02 -0.77 -20.68
C GLU A 54 7.79 0.01 -21.74
N ASP A 55 8.27 1.20 -21.40
CA ASP A 55 8.95 2.09 -22.35
C ASP A 55 10.47 1.89 -22.41
N GLN A 56 11.01 0.93 -21.64
CA GLN A 56 12.44 0.71 -21.59
C GLN A 56 12.77 -0.77 -21.67
N ASP A 57 13.82 -1.08 -22.44
CA ASP A 57 14.42 -2.42 -22.48
C ASP A 57 15.23 -2.74 -21.21
N ASP A 58 14.96 -2.02 -20.12
CA ASP A 58 15.66 -2.23 -18.86
C ASP A 58 15.16 -3.47 -18.14
N PRO A 59 16.04 -4.19 -17.45
CA PRO A 59 15.62 -5.34 -16.66
C PRO A 59 14.65 -4.92 -15.56
N GLU A 60 13.69 -5.79 -15.27
CA GLU A 60 12.73 -5.57 -14.19
C GLU A 60 13.47 -5.40 -12.86
N GLU A 61 13.08 -4.39 -12.09
CA GLU A 61 13.60 -4.22 -10.74
C GLU A 61 12.66 -4.89 -9.74
N THR A 62 13.26 -5.63 -8.82
CA THR A 62 12.52 -6.26 -7.73
C THR A 62 12.70 -5.45 -6.46
N HIS A 63 11.60 -5.04 -5.85
CA HIS A 63 11.57 -4.32 -4.58
C HIS A 63 11.03 -5.26 -3.50
N ASN A 64 11.76 -5.35 -2.39
CA ASN A 64 11.32 -6.17 -1.26
C ASN A 64 10.82 -5.24 -0.16
N ILE A 65 9.53 -5.35 0.16
CA ILE A 65 8.88 -4.55 1.19
C ILE A 65 8.20 -5.48 2.19
N THR A 66 7.66 -4.91 3.25
CA THR A 66 6.97 -5.67 4.28
C THR A 66 5.57 -5.13 4.50
N GLY A 67 4.77 -5.88 5.25
CA GLY A 67 3.46 -5.40 5.70
C GLY A 67 3.54 -4.10 6.47
N LEU A 68 4.65 -3.87 7.19
CA LEU A 68 4.88 -2.59 7.88
C LEU A 68 4.97 -1.43 6.89
N ASP A 69 5.60 -1.63 5.74
CA ASP A 69 5.68 -0.60 4.71
C ASP A 69 4.29 -0.25 4.17
N ILE A 70 3.42 -1.25 4.01
CA ILE A 70 2.03 -1.02 3.62
C ILE A 70 1.28 -0.24 4.70
N GLU A 71 1.44 -0.62 5.97
CA GLU A 71 0.81 0.10 7.08
C GLU A 71 1.27 1.56 7.15
N LYS A 72 2.55 1.81 6.94
CA LYS A 72 3.09 3.17 6.90
C LYS A 72 2.56 3.98 5.72
N ALA A 73 2.38 3.35 4.56
CA ALA A 73 1.80 4.00 3.40
C ALA A 73 0.34 4.42 3.66
N VAL A 74 -0.44 3.55 4.28
CA VAL A 74 -1.81 3.86 4.68
C VAL A 74 -1.82 5.03 5.67
N ALA A 75 -0.94 5.01 6.66
CA ALA A 75 -0.82 6.09 7.64
C ALA A 75 -0.43 7.42 6.97
N THR A 76 0.47 7.38 5.99
CA THR A 76 0.87 8.56 5.23
C THR A 76 -0.32 9.20 4.53
N LEU A 77 -1.14 8.39 3.85
CA LEU A 77 -2.33 8.90 3.16
C LEU A 77 -3.40 9.38 4.14
N PHE A 78 -3.54 8.71 5.29
CA PHE A 78 -4.50 9.13 6.32
C PHE A 78 -4.18 10.54 6.84
N THR A 79 -2.90 10.88 6.93
CA THR A 79 -2.47 12.19 7.45
C THR A 79 -2.14 13.20 6.33
N TYR A 80 -2.42 12.86 5.08
CA TYR A 80 -2.12 13.73 3.95
C TYR A 80 -2.88 15.06 4.06
N PRO A 81 -2.19 16.20 3.96
CA PRO A 81 -2.85 17.50 4.05
C PRO A 81 -3.63 17.86 2.80
N VAL A 82 -3.35 17.22 1.66
CA VAL A 82 -4.03 17.45 0.40
C VAL A 82 -5.08 16.37 0.18
N GLU A 83 -6.31 16.77 -0.16
CA GLU A 83 -7.42 15.85 -0.37
C GLU A 83 -7.37 15.24 -1.77
N THR A 84 -6.52 14.24 -1.95
CA THR A 84 -6.54 13.41 -3.17
C THR A 84 -7.61 12.32 -3.00
N ASN A 85 -8.04 11.71 -4.11
CA ASN A 85 -9.00 10.61 -4.05
C ASN A 85 -8.50 9.46 -3.18
N ALA A 86 -7.22 9.09 -3.33
CA ALA A 86 -6.63 8.02 -2.54
C ALA A 86 -6.63 8.36 -1.05
N ALA A 87 -6.28 9.60 -0.68
CA ALA A 87 -6.28 10.03 0.71
C ALA A 87 -7.69 10.02 1.30
N LEU A 88 -8.70 10.49 0.55
CA LEU A 88 -10.08 10.48 1.00
C LEU A 88 -10.59 9.06 1.22
N MET A 89 -10.27 8.14 0.32
CA MET A 89 -10.67 6.73 0.46
C MET A 89 -10.00 6.05 1.64
N VAL A 90 -8.73 6.37 1.90
CA VAL A 90 -8.03 5.84 3.08
C VAL A 90 -8.67 6.38 4.36
N LYS A 91 -9.04 7.66 4.40
CA LYS A 91 -9.74 8.23 5.56
C LYS A 91 -11.09 7.54 5.78
N ASP A 92 -11.85 7.29 4.72
CA ASP A 92 -13.11 6.55 4.81
C ASP A 92 -12.89 5.11 5.29
N PHE A 93 -11.87 4.44 4.78
CA PHE A 93 -11.51 3.10 5.19
C PHE A 93 -11.23 3.04 6.70
N ILE A 94 -10.38 3.93 7.21
CA ILE A 94 -10.00 3.97 8.63
C ILE A 94 -11.21 4.32 9.49
N ASN A 95 -12.02 5.30 9.06
CA ASN A 95 -13.16 5.79 9.84
C ASN A 95 -14.36 4.83 9.81
N ASN A 96 -14.37 3.86 8.89
CA ASN A 96 -15.43 2.85 8.78
C ASN A 96 -14.92 1.46 9.19
N LYS A 97 -14.18 1.38 10.29
CA LYS A 97 -13.73 0.14 10.92
C LYS A 97 -12.85 -0.73 10.02
N TYR A 98 -12.02 -0.08 9.21
CA TYR A 98 -11.11 -0.78 8.30
C TYR A 98 -11.85 -1.69 7.30
N ASP A 99 -12.97 -1.18 6.77
CA ASP A 99 -13.72 -1.90 5.75
C ASP A 99 -13.09 -1.66 4.38
N ALA A 100 -12.46 -2.69 3.82
CA ALA A 100 -11.71 -2.61 2.57
C ALA A 100 -12.57 -2.23 1.36
N CYS A 101 -13.90 -2.32 1.44
CA CYS A 101 -14.76 -1.89 0.34
C CYS A 101 -14.67 -0.38 0.07
N HIS A 102 -14.14 0.40 1.00
CA HIS A 102 -13.89 1.83 0.80
C HIS A 102 -12.60 2.13 0.04
N LEU A 103 -11.81 1.11 -0.30
CA LEU A 103 -10.58 1.26 -1.07
C LEU A 103 -10.79 0.71 -2.48
N ASP A 104 -10.67 1.57 -3.48
CA ASP A 104 -10.72 1.11 -4.87
C ASP A 104 -9.32 0.75 -5.40
N ALA A 105 -9.26 0.34 -6.65
CA ALA A 105 -8.01 -0.06 -7.28
C ALA A 105 -6.99 1.08 -7.32
N GLU A 106 -7.44 2.30 -7.58
CA GLU A 106 -6.55 3.48 -7.59
C GLU A 106 -5.94 3.73 -6.21
N ALA A 107 -6.75 3.68 -5.15
CA ALA A 107 -6.26 3.87 -3.79
C ALA A 107 -5.25 2.78 -3.40
N CYS A 108 -5.53 1.53 -3.74
CA CYS A 108 -4.62 0.43 -3.46
C CYS A 108 -3.31 0.56 -4.24
N ASP A 109 -3.37 1.01 -5.50
CA ASP A 109 -2.18 1.29 -6.29
C ASP A 109 -1.32 2.38 -5.65
N VAL A 110 -1.93 3.47 -5.22
CA VAL A 110 -1.20 4.56 -4.55
C VAL A 110 -0.56 4.06 -3.26
N ILE A 111 -1.26 3.26 -2.48
CA ILE A 111 -0.71 2.65 -1.27
C ILE A 111 0.54 1.82 -1.60
N LEU A 112 0.45 0.98 -2.62
CA LEU A 112 1.56 0.12 -3.02
C LEU A 112 2.75 0.95 -3.52
N GLN A 113 2.51 2.00 -4.30
CA GLN A 113 3.59 2.87 -4.78
C GLN A 113 4.31 3.57 -3.62
N ILE A 114 3.56 4.13 -2.66
CA ILE A 114 4.15 4.79 -1.50
C ILE A 114 4.95 3.78 -0.67
N ALA A 115 4.44 2.57 -0.49
CA ALA A 115 5.15 1.53 0.24
C ALA A 115 6.45 1.14 -0.46
N THR A 116 6.44 1.09 -1.79
CA THR A 116 7.58 0.62 -2.60
C THR A 116 8.60 1.73 -2.84
N PHE A 117 8.15 2.93 -3.22
CA PHE A 117 9.01 4.02 -3.68
C PHE A 117 9.08 5.19 -2.71
N LYS A 118 8.29 5.21 -1.65
CA LYS A 118 8.11 6.32 -0.71
C LYS A 118 7.44 7.55 -1.33
N GLU A 119 7.00 7.45 -2.57
CA GLU A 119 6.27 8.49 -3.30
C GLU A 119 5.46 7.88 -4.43
N VAL A 120 4.55 8.65 -5.01
CA VAL A 120 3.80 8.21 -6.20
C VAL A 120 4.64 8.52 -7.44
N VAL A 121 5.05 7.47 -8.16
CA VAL A 121 5.92 7.56 -9.34
C VAL A 121 5.12 7.43 -10.64
N TYR A 122 4.10 6.59 -10.64
CA TYR A 122 3.26 6.33 -11.82
C TYR A 122 1.90 6.99 -11.66
N GLY A 123 1.53 7.79 -12.64
CA GLY A 123 0.23 8.48 -12.66
C GLY A 123 -0.90 7.68 -13.26
#